data_a80db6a359f4b3588f5c300a243be3ba
#
_entry.id   a80db6a359f4b3588f5c300a243be3ba
#
_cell.length_a   1.000
_cell.length_b   1.000
_cell.length_c   1.000
_cell.angle_alpha   90.00
_cell.angle_beta   90.00
_cell.angle_gamma   90.00
#
_symmetry.space_group_name_H-M   'P 1'
#
loop_
_entity.id
_entity.type
_entity.pdbx_description
1 polymer ?
#
loop_
_entity_poly.entity_id
_entity_poly.type
_entity_poly.pdbx_seq_one_letter_code
_entity_poly.pdbx_strand_id
1 'polypeptide(L)'
;MTERYINPHTDFGFKRLFGSEFNKELLISFLNALFRGEQDVKDVTYLNSEQLGDRADARRAIFDVYCENQKGEKFIVDMQNVYQEFFKDRTIYYSTFPIREQAQRGGNWDFHLSSVYTIGLLNFNFAEGLEEAQHWHHEVKLMEVDTKKVFYDKLTYIYVEIPKFDKTEDQLVTMYDKWMFVLKNLSVLMERPAALQERVFTRLFEQAEVSKFNAQDRMLYEDSVNAYRDIINAINTAKKDSFAEGCAEGHAEGHAEGRAEGIAEGIELSKVEIARKMLQRGMAAEEVAELTNMTVQEIKKIL
;
A
#
# COMPACT_ATOMS: atom_id res chain seq x y z
N MET A 1 -5.42 -3.98 -26.70
CA MET A 1 -4.32 -3.13 -27.23
C MET A 1 -3.03 -3.79 -26.79
N THR A 2 -2.10 -4.02 -27.70
CA THR A 2 -0.77 -4.54 -27.36
C THR A 2 0.02 -3.42 -26.68
N GLU A 3 0.45 -3.65 -25.44
CA GLU A 3 1.29 -2.72 -24.70
C GLU A 3 2.58 -2.46 -25.52
N ARG A 4 2.95 -1.21 -25.69
CA ARG A 4 4.19 -0.85 -26.39
C ARG A 4 5.41 -1.06 -25.47
N TYR A 5 5.25 -0.68 -24.21
CA TYR A 5 6.29 -0.78 -23.20
C TYR A 5 5.89 -1.76 -22.10
N ILE A 6 6.89 -2.32 -21.44
CA ILE A 6 6.66 -3.27 -20.33
C ILE A 6 5.92 -2.61 -19.18
N ASN A 7 5.18 -3.45 -18.46
CA ASN A 7 4.60 -3.05 -17.18
C ASN A 7 5.64 -3.21 -16.06
N PRO A 8 6.11 -2.12 -15.42
CA PRO A 8 7.12 -2.17 -14.37
C PRO A 8 6.61 -2.81 -13.07
N HIS A 9 5.31 -3.03 -12.94
CA HIS A 9 4.71 -3.71 -11.78
C HIS A 9 4.79 -5.25 -11.88
N THR A 10 5.20 -5.80 -13.03
CA THR A 10 5.43 -7.23 -13.18
C THR A 10 6.84 -7.59 -12.72
N ASP A 11 7.03 -8.82 -12.23
CA ASP A 11 8.34 -9.31 -11.79
C ASP A 11 9.40 -9.18 -12.91
N PHE A 12 9.06 -9.64 -14.12
CA PHE A 12 9.94 -9.49 -15.27
C PHE A 12 10.22 -8.03 -15.61
N GLY A 13 9.18 -7.19 -15.64
CA GLY A 13 9.31 -5.78 -16.00
C GLY A 13 10.20 -5.04 -15.03
N PHE A 14 10.03 -5.24 -13.74
CA PHE A 14 10.86 -4.62 -12.70
C PHE A 14 12.32 -5.06 -12.78
N LYS A 15 12.54 -6.37 -12.83
CA LYS A 15 13.90 -6.94 -12.94
C LYS A 15 14.60 -6.55 -14.25
N ARG A 16 13.86 -6.42 -15.35
CA ARG A 16 14.39 -5.95 -16.63
C ARG A 16 14.94 -4.53 -16.53
N LEU A 17 14.24 -3.64 -15.83
CA LEU A 17 14.66 -2.24 -15.67
C LEU A 17 15.78 -2.07 -14.65
N PHE A 18 15.68 -2.77 -13.50
CA PHE A 18 16.51 -2.48 -12.32
C PHE A 18 17.38 -3.65 -11.86
N GLY A 19 17.14 -4.88 -12.31
CA GLY A 19 17.75 -6.08 -11.79
C GLY A 19 18.97 -6.59 -12.57
N SER A 20 19.53 -5.84 -13.52
CA SER A 20 20.64 -6.31 -14.36
C SER A 20 21.81 -5.33 -14.39
N GLU A 21 23.03 -5.89 -14.44
CA GLU A 21 24.28 -5.12 -14.59
C GLU A 21 24.25 -4.24 -15.85
N PHE A 22 23.60 -4.72 -16.92
CA PHE A 22 23.45 -3.97 -18.15
C PHE A 22 22.67 -2.65 -17.97
N ASN A 23 21.68 -2.63 -17.06
CA ASN A 23 20.81 -1.48 -16.80
C ASN A 23 21.09 -0.79 -15.46
N LYS A 24 22.24 -1.04 -14.83
CA LYS A 24 22.57 -0.47 -13.51
C LYS A 24 22.50 1.05 -13.46
N GLU A 25 22.72 1.76 -14.57
CA GLU A 25 22.57 3.22 -14.60
C GLU A 25 21.11 3.68 -14.36
N LEU A 26 20.12 2.84 -14.72
CA LEU A 26 18.72 3.11 -14.41
C LEU A 26 18.48 3.04 -12.89
N LEU A 27 18.98 1.99 -12.26
CA LEU A 27 18.89 1.82 -10.80
C LEU A 27 19.61 2.95 -10.06
N ILE A 28 20.83 3.31 -10.46
CA ILE A 28 21.61 4.41 -9.86
C ILE A 28 20.84 5.73 -9.97
N SER A 29 20.30 6.04 -11.15
CA SER A 29 19.53 7.27 -11.35
C SER A 29 18.24 7.28 -10.51
N PHE A 30 17.56 6.13 -10.41
CA PHE A 30 16.38 5.99 -9.59
C PHE A 30 16.69 6.19 -8.09
N LEU A 31 17.72 5.51 -7.57
CA LEU A 31 18.14 5.65 -6.17
C LEU A 31 18.51 7.10 -5.83
N ASN A 32 19.33 7.76 -6.67
CA ASN A 32 19.69 9.17 -6.46
C ASN A 32 18.46 10.10 -6.49
N ALA A 33 17.49 9.83 -7.35
CA ALA A 33 16.24 10.58 -7.38
C ALA A 33 15.41 10.34 -6.11
N LEU A 34 15.31 9.09 -5.65
CA LEU A 34 14.58 8.70 -4.45
C LEU A 34 15.12 9.37 -3.19
N PHE A 35 16.45 9.42 -3.05
CA PHE A 35 17.12 10.05 -1.90
C PHE A 35 17.16 11.58 -1.96
N ARG A 36 16.70 12.20 -3.03
CA ARG A 36 16.54 13.67 -3.16
C ARG A 36 17.80 14.46 -2.82
N GLY A 37 18.98 13.90 -3.08
CA GLY A 37 20.29 14.52 -2.81
C GLY A 37 20.89 14.21 -1.44
N GLU A 38 20.23 13.44 -0.59
CA GLU A 38 20.79 12.99 0.70
C GLU A 38 21.86 11.91 0.52
N GLN A 39 21.81 11.17 -0.59
CA GLN A 39 22.77 10.15 -0.96
C GLN A 39 23.35 10.42 -2.37
N ASP A 40 24.61 10.02 -2.57
CA ASP A 40 25.29 10.08 -3.86
C ASP A 40 25.76 8.67 -4.24
N VAL A 41 24.87 7.93 -4.89
CA VAL A 41 25.15 6.59 -5.41
C VAL A 41 25.83 6.75 -6.77
N LYS A 42 27.11 6.42 -6.86
CA LYS A 42 27.92 6.52 -8.10
C LYS A 42 27.99 5.20 -8.85
N ASP A 43 27.97 4.09 -8.12
CA ASP A 43 28.02 2.74 -8.66
C ASP A 43 27.28 1.77 -7.75
N VAL A 44 26.80 0.67 -8.30
CA VAL A 44 26.20 -0.44 -7.56
C VAL A 44 26.77 -1.77 -8.04
N THR A 45 26.93 -2.69 -7.09
CA THR A 45 27.24 -4.10 -7.35
C THR A 45 26.03 -4.93 -6.93
N TYR A 46 25.48 -5.70 -7.86
CA TYR A 46 24.37 -6.61 -7.55
C TYR A 46 24.82 -7.76 -6.68
N LEU A 47 24.01 -8.07 -5.69
CA LEU A 47 24.22 -9.17 -4.74
C LEU A 47 23.19 -10.27 -4.99
N ASN A 48 23.38 -11.42 -4.37
CA ASN A 48 22.41 -12.51 -4.49
C ASN A 48 21.08 -12.11 -3.84
N SER A 49 20.04 -11.96 -4.66
CA SER A 49 18.71 -11.58 -4.22
C SER A 49 17.95 -12.71 -3.51
N GLU A 50 18.40 -13.97 -3.63
CA GLU A 50 17.85 -15.11 -2.91
C GLU A 50 18.70 -15.40 -1.66
N GLN A 51 18.15 -15.04 -0.51
CA GLN A 51 18.78 -15.25 0.79
C GLN A 51 18.23 -16.51 1.45
N LEU A 52 19.09 -17.48 1.62
CA LEU A 52 18.77 -18.73 2.34
C LEU A 52 18.85 -18.46 3.85
N GLY A 53 17.84 -18.93 4.59
CA GLY A 53 17.94 -18.96 6.04
C GLY A 53 19.06 -19.89 6.51
N ASP A 54 19.61 -19.65 7.70
CA ASP A 54 20.75 -20.43 8.27
C ASP A 54 20.43 -21.90 8.53
N ARG A 55 19.17 -22.32 8.44
CA ARG A 55 18.70 -23.69 8.60
C ARG A 55 17.85 -24.09 7.41
N ALA A 56 17.79 -25.38 7.12
CA ALA A 56 17.02 -25.92 6.01
C ALA A 56 15.50 -25.65 6.08
N ASP A 57 14.99 -25.37 7.28
CA ASP A 57 13.60 -25.03 7.59
C ASP A 57 13.36 -23.52 7.73
N ALA A 58 14.40 -22.68 7.64
CA ALA A 58 14.26 -21.23 7.74
C ALA A 58 13.64 -20.64 6.46
N ARG A 59 12.74 -19.66 6.62
CA ARG A 59 12.13 -18.98 5.50
C ARG A 59 13.19 -18.25 4.67
N ARG A 60 13.11 -18.41 3.36
CA ARG A 60 13.93 -17.68 2.39
C ARG A 60 13.41 -16.26 2.27
N ALA A 61 14.32 -15.31 2.10
CA ALA A 61 13.99 -13.98 1.61
C ALA A 61 14.37 -13.90 0.13
N ILE A 62 13.44 -13.43 -0.70
CA ILE A 62 13.68 -13.19 -2.12
C ILE A 62 13.39 -11.72 -2.34
N PHE A 63 14.38 -11.00 -2.84
CA PHE A 63 14.31 -9.58 -3.17
C PHE A 63 14.24 -9.41 -4.68
N ASP A 64 13.50 -8.42 -5.15
CA ASP A 64 13.50 -8.10 -6.58
C ASP A 64 14.87 -7.57 -7.01
N VAL A 65 15.44 -6.65 -6.22
CA VAL A 65 16.80 -6.14 -6.41
C VAL A 65 17.51 -6.06 -5.05
N TYR A 66 18.72 -6.61 -4.99
CA TYR A 66 19.63 -6.47 -3.86
C TYR A 66 21.01 -6.05 -4.36
N CYS A 67 21.51 -4.93 -3.85
CA CYS A 67 22.79 -4.39 -4.28
C CYS A 67 23.51 -3.63 -3.17
N GLU A 68 24.79 -3.34 -3.39
CA GLU A 68 25.57 -2.44 -2.56
C GLU A 68 26.20 -1.31 -3.42
N ASN A 69 26.40 -0.15 -2.81
CA ASN A 69 27.08 0.95 -3.46
C ASN A 69 28.59 0.95 -3.17
N GLN A 70 29.31 1.93 -3.71
CA GLN A 70 30.75 2.12 -3.54
C GLN A 70 31.21 2.33 -2.09
N LYS A 71 30.29 2.60 -1.15
CA LYS A 71 30.56 2.75 0.29
C LYS A 71 30.23 1.47 1.08
N GLY A 72 29.79 0.40 0.41
CA GLY A 72 29.33 -0.83 1.05
C GLY A 72 27.95 -0.72 1.72
N GLU A 73 27.19 0.34 1.44
CA GLU A 73 25.80 0.50 1.90
C GLU A 73 24.90 -0.43 1.09
N LYS A 74 23.97 -1.10 1.75
CA LYS A 74 23.10 -2.15 1.18
C LYS A 74 21.73 -1.60 0.83
N PHE A 75 21.23 -1.97 -0.35
CA PHE A 75 19.92 -1.56 -0.84
C PHE A 75 19.09 -2.80 -1.22
N ILE A 76 17.93 -2.95 -0.59
CA ILE A 76 16.88 -3.86 -1.01
C ILE A 76 15.82 -3.00 -1.69
N VAL A 77 15.42 -3.34 -2.92
CA VAL A 77 14.35 -2.65 -3.64
C VAL A 77 13.34 -3.69 -4.09
N ASP A 78 12.11 -3.56 -3.65
CA ASP A 78 11.02 -4.48 -3.90
C ASP A 78 9.80 -3.75 -4.48
N MET A 79 9.18 -4.32 -5.53
CA MET A 79 7.89 -3.89 -6.08
C MET A 79 6.77 -4.73 -5.45
N GLN A 80 5.85 -4.07 -4.76
CA GLN A 80 4.76 -4.72 -4.05
C GLN A 80 3.41 -4.36 -4.66
N ASN A 81 2.72 -5.35 -5.23
CA ASN A 81 1.45 -5.13 -5.93
C ASN A 81 0.22 -5.25 -5.04
N VAL A 82 0.35 -5.87 -3.87
CA VAL A 82 -0.75 -6.21 -2.98
C VAL A 82 -0.42 -5.86 -1.55
N TYR A 83 -1.34 -5.18 -0.87
CA TYR A 83 -1.25 -5.01 0.57
C TYR A 83 -1.36 -6.38 1.26
N GLN A 84 -0.45 -6.64 2.18
CA GLN A 84 -0.46 -7.80 3.07
C GLN A 84 -0.48 -7.28 4.50
N GLU A 85 -1.30 -7.88 5.36
CA GLU A 85 -1.47 -7.47 6.75
C GLU A 85 -0.12 -7.31 7.49
N PHE A 86 0.79 -8.25 7.29
CA PHE A 86 2.11 -8.25 7.93
C PHE A 86 3.22 -7.70 7.02
N PHE A 87 2.90 -6.76 6.13
CA PHE A 87 3.87 -6.20 5.18
C PHE A 87 5.03 -5.49 5.91
N LYS A 88 4.72 -4.67 6.93
CA LYS A 88 5.73 -3.96 7.73
C LYS A 88 6.67 -4.95 8.45
N ASP A 89 6.12 -6.02 9.05
CA ASP A 89 6.91 -7.08 9.71
C ASP A 89 7.84 -7.79 8.73
N ARG A 90 7.35 -8.08 7.51
CA ARG A 90 8.13 -8.70 6.46
C ARG A 90 9.32 -7.83 6.03
N THR A 91 9.12 -6.52 5.86
CA THR A 91 10.20 -5.61 5.48
C THR A 91 11.26 -5.48 6.57
N ILE A 92 10.86 -5.47 7.85
CA ILE A 92 11.78 -5.52 8.99
C ILE A 92 12.55 -6.84 8.98
N TYR A 93 11.87 -7.97 8.81
CA TYR A 93 12.52 -9.28 8.71
C TYR A 93 13.54 -9.31 7.57
N TYR A 94 13.19 -8.80 6.39
CA TYR A 94 14.08 -8.76 5.23
C TYR A 94 15.33 -7.90 5.47
N SER A 95 15.24 -6.80 6.18
CA SER A 95 16.38 -5.95 6.51
C SER A 95 17.40 -6.64 7.42
N THR A 96 17.02 -7.71 8.12
CA THR A 96 17.95 -8.47 8.99
C THR A 96 19.00 -9.25 8.21
N PHE A 97 18.71 -9.65 6.97
CA PHE A 97 19.65 -10.41 6.14
C PHE A 97 20.92 -9.60 5.81
N PRO A 98 20.84 -8.40 5.20
CA PRO A 98 22.00 -7.57 4.96
C PRO A 98 22.73 -7.12 6.25
N ILE A 99 22.04 -7.00 7.38
CA ILE A 99 22.68 -6.72 8.67
C ILE A 99 23.54 -7.93 9.10
N ARG A 100 22.99 -9.14 9.02
CA ARG A 100 23.68 -10.38 9.41
C ARG A 100 24.84 -10.73 8.49
N GLU A 101 24.71 -10.47 7.19
CA GLU A 101 25.80 -10.67 6.21
C GLU A 101 27.05 -9.85 6.54
N GLN A 102 26.91 -8.71 7.19
CA GLN A 102 28.02 -7.85 7.58
C GLN A 102 28.80 -8.42 8.78
N ALA A 103 28.21 -9.36 9.51
CA ALA A 103 28.87 -10.00 10.66
C ALA A 103 29.98 -10.94 10.19
N GLN A 104 31.23 -10.52 10.32
CA GLN A 104 32.40 -11.29 9.95
C GLN A 104 32.70 -12.38 10.99
N ARG A 105 33.03 -13.58 10.51
CA ARG A 105 33.56 -14.66 11.37
C ARG A 105 35.05 -14.37 11.64
N GLY A 106 35.40 -14.16 12.92
CA GLY A 106 36.77 -13.94 13.34
C GLY A 106 36.91 -12.86 14.43
N GLY A 107 38.02 -12.85 15.18
CA GLY A 107 38.15 -12.13 16.42
C GLY A 107 38.28 -10.61 16.40
N ASN A 108 38.21 -9.95 15.26
CA ASN A 108 38.47 -8.51 15.14
C ASN A 108 37.33 -7.68 14.57
N TRP A 109 36.10 -8.21 14.51
CA TRP A 109 34.96 -7.39 14.09
C TRP A 109 34.48 -6.50 15.24
N ASP A 110 34.46 -5.19 15.01
CA ASP A 110 34.12 -4.15 15.98
C ASP A 110 32.64 -3.77 15.99
N PHE A 111 31.76 -4.59 15.42
CA PHE A 111 30.32 -4.35 15.25
C PHE A 111 29.98 -3.12 14.37
N HIS A 112 30.93 -2.61 13.59
CA HIS A 112 30.62 -1.57 12.62
C HIS A 112 29.70 -2.11 11.52
N LEU A 113 28.56 -1.42 11.32
CA LEU A 113 27.60 -1.71 10.27
C LEU A 113 27.59 -0.59 9.21
N SER A 114 27.59 -0.97 7.96
CA SER A 114 27.20 -0.08 6.85
C SER A 114 25.69 0.10 6.82
N SER A 115 25.24 1.20 6.22
CA SER A 115 23.80 1.49 6.14
C SER A 115 23.04 0.44 5.33
N VAL A 116 21.81 0.16 5.76
CA VAL A 116 20.87 -0.73 5.08
C VAL A 116 19.61 0.07 4.76
N TYR A 117 19.26 0.09 3.50
CA TYR A 117 18.06 0.74 2.97
C TYR A 117 17.10 -0.32 2.44
N THR A 118 15.90 -0.37 2.96
CA THR A 118 14.81 -1.24 2.47
C THR A 118 13.78 -0.36 1.80
N ILE A 119 13.65 -0.49 0.48
CA ILE A 119 12.83 0.37 -0.37
C ILE A 119 11.65 -0.46 -0.89
N GLY A 120 10.45 -0.13 -0.46
CA GLY A 120 9.21 -0.72 -0.95
C GLY A 120 8.49 0.22 -1.92
N LEU A 121 8.36 -0.18 -3.18
CA LEU A 121 7.54 0.50 -4.19
C LEU A 121 6.17 -0.14 -4.17
N LEU A 122 5.17 0.60 -3.68
CA LEU A 122 3.85 0.05 -3.37
C LEU A 122 2.83 0.42 -4.45
N ASN A 123 2.24 -0.58 -5.07
CA ASN A 123 1.10 -0.41 -5.99
C ASN A 123 -0.25 -0.44 -5.24
N PHE A 124 -0.24 -0.04 -3.99
CA PHE A 124 -1.40 0.11 -3.12
C PHE A 124 -1.16 1.25 -2.14
N ASN A 125 -2.21 1.69 -1.45
CA ASN A 125 -2.11 2.68 -0.39
C ASN A 125 -2.15 2.00 0.98
N PHE A 126 -1.41 2.53 1.95
CA PHE A 126 -1.62 2.17 3.34
C PHE A 126 -3.04 2.58 3.78
N ALA A 127 -3.68 1.73 4.58
CA ALA A 127 -5.04 1.98 5.07
C ALA A 127 -5.12 3.07 6.16
N GLU A 128 -4.00 3.64 6.57
CA GLU A 128 -3.88 4.57 7.68
C GLU A 128 -4.19 6.01 7.23
N GLY A 129 -5.30 6.57 7.73
CA GLY A 129 -5.57 8.00 7.87
C GLY A 129 -5.93 8.80 6.62
N LEU A 130 -7.12 9.39 6.63
CA LEU A 130 -7.56 10.37 5.62
C LEU A 130 -6.72 11.66 5.62
N GLU A 131 -6.03 11.99 6.71
CA GLU A 131 -5.22 13.21 6.86
C GLU A 131 -3.90 13.15 6.07
N GLU A 132 -3.42 11.94 5.73
CA GLU A 132 -2.19 11.71 4.96
C GLU A 132 -2.46 11.41 3.47
N ALA A 133 -3.61 11.77 2.93
CA ALA A 133 -4.02 11.42 1.58
C ALA A 133 -3.03 11.87 0.48
N GLN A 134 -2.27 12.94 0.72
CA GLN A 134 -1.27 13.48 -0.22
C GLN A 134 0.17 13.02 0.08
N HIS A 135 0.41 12.39 1.23
CA HIS A 135 1.73 11.90 1.59
C HIS A 135 1.95 10.51 1.02
N TRP A 136 2.87 10.39 0.09
CA TRP A 136 3.10 9.15 -0.66
C TRP A 136 4.54 8.63 -0.57
N HIS A 137 5.46 9.38 0.04
CA HIS A 137 6.84 8.98 0.30
C HIS A 137 7.09 8.96 1.80
N HIS A 138 7.27 7.79 2.37
CA HIS A 138 7.48 7.58 3.79
C HIS A 138 8.93 7.16 4.04
N GLU A 139 9.65 7.93 4.81
CA GLU A 139 10.97 7.59 5.30
C GLU A 139 10.91 7.26 6.79
N VAL A 140 11.30 6.04 7.15
CA VAL A 140 11.20 5.51 8.51
C VAL A 140 12.59 5.15 9.01
N LYS A 141 12.94 5.71 10.17
CA LYS A 141 14.21 5.49 10.89
C LYS A 141 13.94 5.17 12.36
N LEU A 142 14.93 4.60 13.04
CA LEU A 142 14.86 4.44 14.49
C LEU A 142 14.98 5.80 15.16
N MET A 143 13.97 6.16 15.94
CA MET A 143 13.89 7.44 16.64
C MET A 143 13.79 7.23 18.15
N GLU A 144 14.40 8.14 18.89
CA GLU A 144 14.17 8.25 20.34
C GLU A 144 12.77 8.85 20.56
N VAL A 145 11.95 8.18 21.41
CA VAL A 145 10.51 8.45 21.50
C VAL A 145 10.18 9.83 22.10
N ASP A 146 10.93 10.25 23.11
CA ASP A 146 10.65 11.50 23.84
C ASP A 146 11.17 12.72 23.08
N THR A 147 12.40 12.66 22.59
CA THR A 147 13.06 13.79 21.91
C THR A 147 12.72 13.91 20.43
N LYS A 148 12.11 12.87 19.83
CA LYS A 148 11.82 12.75 18.39
C LYS A 148 13.06 12.91 17.50
N LYS A 149 14.24 12.62 18.02
CA LYS A 149 15.49 12.64 17.25
C LYS A 149 15.81 11.26 16.69
N VAL A 150 16.40 11.24 15.50
CA VAL A 150 16.93 9.99 14.93
C VAL A 150 18.01 9.46 15.85
N PHE A 151 17.80 8.26 16.39
CA PHE A 151 18.73 7.56 17.28
C PHE A 151 19.76 6.77 16.47
N TYR A 152 19.33 6.18 15.35
CA TYR A 152 20.20 5.39 14.48
C TYR A 152 19.81 5.60 13.01
N ASP A 153 20.74 6.09 12.22
CA ASP A 153 20.52 6.53 10.85
C ASP A 153 20.93 5.49 9.77
N LYS A 154 21.60 4.41 10.18
CA LYS A 154 22.08 3.37 9.25
C LYS A 154 21.05 2.29 8.93
N LEU A 155 19.85 2.36 9.48
CA LEU A 155 18.73 1.50 9.14
C LEU A 155 17.54 2.36 8.73
N THR A 156 17.25 2.36 7.43
CA THR A 156 16.21 3.21 6.84
C THR A 156 15.27 2.38 6.00
N TYR A 157 13.96 2.58 6.19
CA TYR A 157 12.92 2.04 5.33
C TYR A 157 12.30 3.19 4.54
N ILE A 158 12.13 2.99 3.25
CA ILE A 158 11.46 3.95 2.36
C ILE A 158 10.28 3.25 1.71
N TYR A 159 9.08 3.78 1.92
CA TYR A 159 7.87 3.27 1.27
C TYR A 159 7.32 4.35 0.35
N VAL A 160 7.03 3.95 -0.88
CA VAL A 160 6.53 4.86 -1.92
C VAL A 160 5.20 4.34 -2.42
N GLU A 161 4.10 5.03 -2.08
CA GLU A 161 2.75 4.70 -2.51
C GLU A 161 2.48 5.25 -3.92
N ILE A 162 2.81 4.47 -4.94
CA ILE A 162 2.72 4.86 -6.36
C ILE A 162 1.31 5.36 -6.75
N PRO A 163 0.19 4.78 -6.29
CA PRO A 163 -1.14 5.25 -6.68
C PRO A 163 -1.45 6.68 -6.25
N LYS A 164 -0.85 7.18 -5.15
CA LYS A 164 -1.04 8.56 -4.66
C LYS A 164 -0.29 9.62 -5.49
N PHE A 165 0.67 9.22 -6.32
CA PHE A 165 1.35 10.15 -7.23
C PHE A 165 0.39 10.55 -8.36
N ASP A 166 0.04 11.83 -8.47
CA ASP A 166 -1.00 12.35 -9.36
C ASP A 166 -0.51 13.41 -10.36
N LYS A 167 0.80 13.71 -10.37
CA LYS A 167 1.36 14.71 -11.29
C LYS A 167 1.22 14.28 -12.75
N THR A 168 0.76 15.23 -13.57
CA THR A 168 0.70 15.12 -15.02
C THR A 168 2.07 15.43 -15.65
N GLU A 169 2.24 15.13 -16.95
CA GLU A 169 3.52 15.31 -17.67
C GLU A 169 4.08 16.72 -17.54
N ASP A 170 3.24 17.75 -17.63
CA ASP A 170 3.59 19.16 -17.53
C ASP A 170 4.04 19.60 -16.11
N GLN A 171 3.77 18.79 -15.10
CA GLN A 171 4.12 19.05 -13.70
C GLN A 171 5.41 18.35 -13.25
N LEU A 172 6.08 17.62 -14.14
CA LEU A 172 7.29 16.86 -13.84
C LEU A 172 8.52 17.79 -13.77
N VAL A 173 8.86 18.22 -12.57
CA VAL A 173 10.00 19.16 -12.35
C VAL A 173 11.27 18.42 -11.97
N THR A 174 11.19 17.49 -10.99
CA THR A 174 12.35 16.80 -10.44
C THR A 174 12.58 15.45 -11.12
N MET A 175 13.82 14.92 -11.02
CA MET A 175 14.10 13.54 -11.45
C MET A 175 13.23 12.53 -10.71
N TYR A 176 12.87 12.82 -9.46
CA TYR A 176 11.98 11.97 -8.68
C TYR A 176 10.55 11.97 -9.25
N ASP A 177 10.01 13.14 -9.60
CA ASP A 177 8.70 13.20 -10.28
C ASP A 177 8.69 12.38 -11.57
N LYS A 178 9.76 12.49 -12.37
CA LYS A 178 9.90 11.77 -13.64
C LYS A 178 9.97 10.26 -13.45
N TRP A 179 10.72 9.78 -12.47
CA TRP A 179 10.77 8.37 -12.12
C TRP A 179 9.42 7.84 -11.62
N MET A 180 8.72 8.60 -10.78
CA MET A 180 7.41 8.22 -10.28
C MET A 180 6.38 8.16 -11.41
N PHE A 181 6.40 9.14 -12.31
CA PHE A 181 5.54 9.13 -13.49
C PHE A 181 5.79 7.90 -14.38
N VAL A 182 7.04 7.56 -14.63
CA VAL A 182 7.41 6.36 -15.41
C VAL A 182 6.93 5.09 -14.71
N LEU A 183 7.22 4.92 -13.43
CA LEU A 183 6.80 3.72 -12.68
C LEU A 183 5.27 3.55 -12.70
N LYS A 184 4.52 4.64 -12.61
CA LYS A 184 3.05 4.59 -12.63
C LYS A 184 2.48 4.34 -14.02
N ASN A 185 3.05 4.95 -15.07
CA ASN A 185 2.37 5.09 -16.36
C ASN A 185 3.01 4.32 -17.51
N LEU A 186 4.24 3.76 -17.37
CA LEU A 186 5.02 3.20 -18.49
C LEU A 186 4.21 2.23 -19.36
N SER A 187 3.43 1.33 -18.75
CA SER A 187 2.66 0.31 -19.47
C SER A 187 1.53 0.85 -20.36
N VAL A 188 1.05 2.06 -20.09
CA VAL A 188 -0.03 2.69 -20.85
C VAL A 188 0.48 3.73 -21.84
N LEU A 189 1.75 4.09 -21.80
CA LEU A 189 2.35 5.03 -22.72
C LEU A 189 2.51 4.42 -24.13
N MET A 190 2.16 5.18 -25.16
CA MET A 190 2.37 4.79 -26.55
C MET A 190 3.64 5.42 -27.15
N GLU A 191 4.15 6.48 -26.54
CA GLU A 191 5.38 7.16 -26.91
C GLU A 191 6.06 7.75 -25.68
N ARG A 192 7.35 8.12 -25.84
CA ARG A 192 8.10 8.77 -24.75
C ARG A 192 7.59 10.21 -24.58
N PRO A 193 7.15 10.60 -23.38
CA PRO A 193 6.74 11.96 -23.07
C PRO A 193 7.83 13.00 -23.33
N ALA A 194 7.42 14.21 -23.75
CA ALA A 194 8.35 15.31 -24.02
C ALA A 194 9.12 15.76 -22.77
N ALA A 195 8.54 15.58 -21.59
CA ALA A 195 9.19 15.89 -20.31
C ALA A 195 10.33 14.92 -19.93
N LEU A 196 10.46 13.75 -20.59
CA LEU A 196 11.42 12.68 -20.27
C LEU A 196 12.55 12.62 -21.30
N GLN A 197 13.32 13.70 -21.43
CA GLN A 197 14.39 13.82 -22.45
C GLN A 197 15.78 13.42 -21.97
N GLU A 198 15.97 13.23 -20.67
CA GLU A 198 17.26 12.81 -20.12
C GLU A 198 17.69 11.46 -20.72
N ARG A 199 19.02 11.31 -20.88
CA ARG A 199 19.62 10.10 -21.44
C ARG A 199 19.16 8.81 -20.74
N VAL A 200 18.97 8.88 -19.43
CA VAL A 200 18.50 7.73 -18.63
C VAL A 200 17.12 7.26 -19.07
N PHE A 201 16.20 8.18 -19.33
CA PHE A 201 14.86 7.81 -19.81
C PHE A 201 14.89 7.36 -21.27
N THR A 202 15.74 7.95 -22.11
CA THR A 202 15.95 7.42 -23.47
C THR A 202 16.31 5.94 -23.42
N ARG A 203 17.29 5.58 -22.60
CA ARG A 203 17.70 4.19 -22.41
C ARG A 203 16.59 3.34 -21.80
N LEU A 204 15.86 3.86 -20.82
CA LEU A 204 14.73 3.14 -20.20
C LEU A 204 13.69 2.75 -21.26
N PHE A 205 13.23 3.69 -22.08
CA PHE A 205 12.23 3.43 -23.12
C PHE A 205 12.74 2.46 -24.18
N GLU A 206 14.03 2.49 -24.52
CA GLU A 206 14.65 1.52 -25.44
C GLU A 206 14.64 0.09 -24.87
N GLN A 207 14.93 -0.06 -23.57
CA GLN A 207 14.93 -1.35 -22.88
C GLN A 207 13.52 -1.87 -22.57
N ALA A 208 12.58 -0.97 -22.40
CA ALA A 208 11.17 -1.28 -22.08
C ALA A 208 10.35 -1.68 -23.31
N GLU A 209 10.83 -1.47 -24.54
CA GLU A 209 10.04 -1.69 -25.75
C GLU A 209 9.85 -3.17 -26.07
N VAL A 210 8.61 -3.67 -25.87
CA VAL A 210 8.26 -5.11 -25.99
C VAL A 210 8.53 -5.66 -27.40
N SER A 211 8.40 -4.82 -28.44
CA SER A 211 8.66 -5.23 -29.82
C SER A 211 10.11 -5.66 -30.07
N LYS A 212 11.04 -5.21 -29.25
CA LYS A 212 12.47 -5.53 -29.34
C LYS A 212 12.88 -6.81 -28.60
N PHE A 213 11.94 -7.45 -27.92
CA PHE A 213 12.24 -8.67 -27.17
C PHE A 213 12.48 -9.86 -28.08
N ASN A 214 13.47 -10.67 -27.73
CA ASN A 214 13.61 -12.00 -28.31
C ASN A 214 12.44 -12.91 -27.86
N ALA A 215 12.32 -14.09 -28.46
CA ALA A 215 11.21 -15.00 -28.17
C ALA A 215 11.15 -15.44 -26.69
N GLN A 216 12.31 -15.66 -26.06
CA GLN A 216 12.38 -16.06 -24.66
C GLN A 216 11.97 -14.91 -23.72
N ASP A 217 12.51 -13.71 -23.90
CA ASP A 217 12.13 -12.55 -23.10
C ASP A 217 10.64 -12.22 -23.23
N ARG A 218 10.09 -12.36 -24.44
CA ARG A 218 8.66 -12.15 -24.69
C ARG A 218 7.80 -13.15 -23.93
N MET A 219 8.16 -14.42 -23.95
CA MET A 219 7.44 -15.47 -23.21
C MET A 219 7.49 -15.21 -21.70
N LEU A 220 8.67 -14.91 -21.14
CA LEU A 220 8.81 -14.59 -19.72
C LEU A 220 8.01 -13.34 -19.32
N TYR A 221 7.97 -12.34 -20.18
CA TYR A 221 7.16 -11.15 -19.95
C TYR A 221 5.66 -11.47 -19.98
N GLU A 222 5.18 -12.22 -20.96
CA GLU A 222 3.77 -12.61 -21.07
C GLU A 222 3.33 -13.43 -19.84
N ASP A 223 4.14 -14.39 -19.39
CA ASP A 223 3.89 -15.16 -18.16
C ASP A 223 3.79 -14.25 -16.93
N SER A 224 4.72 -13.29 -16.81
CA SER A 224 4.74 -12.33 -15.70
C SER A 224 3.53 -11.38 -15.73
N VAL A 225 3.08 -10.96 -16.91
CA VAL A 225 1.85 -10.15 -17.08
C VAL A 225 0.61 -10.95 -16.70
N ASN A 226 0.54 -12.22 -17.10
CA ASN A 226 -0.60 -13.07 -16.75
C ASN A 226 -0.66 -13.28 -15.23
N ALA A 227 0.46 -13.61 -14.57
CA ALA A 227 0.54 -13.72 -13.11
C ALA A 227 0.11 -12.42 -12.40
N TYR A 228 0.55 -11.27 -12.90
CA TYR A 228 0.13 -9.96 -12.38
C TYR A 228 -1.38 -9.74 -12.52
N ARG A 229 -1.95 -10.04 -13.70
CA ARG A 229 -3.39 -9.90 -13.96
C ARG A 229 -4.23 -10.82 -13.08
N ASP A 230 -3.78 -12.05 -12.87
CA ASP A 230 -4.47 -13.01 -12.00
C ASP A 230 -4.54 -12.52 -10.56
N ILE A 231 -3.45 -11.96 -10.04
CA ILE A 231 -3.40 -11.35 -8.69
C ILE A 231 -4.38 -10.17 -8.61
N ILE A 232 -4.35 -9.25 -9.57
CA ILE A 232 -5.24 -8.07 -9.57
C ILE A 232 -6.71 -8.49 -9.70
N ASN A 233 -7.01 -9.47 -10.53
CA ASN A 233 -8.37 -9.99 -10.69
C ASN A 233 -8.88 -10.65 -9.40
N ALA A 234 -8.06 -11.45 -8.72
CA ALA A 234 -8.41 -12.06 -7.45
C ALA A 234 -8.74 -11.00 -6.37
N ILE A 235 -7.92 -9.94 -6.28
CA ILE A 235 -8.16 -8.83 -5.35
C ILE A 235 -9.45 -8.10 -5.67
N ASN A 236 -9.69 -7.78 -6.94
CA ASN A 236 -10.90 -7.07 -7.35
C ASN A 236 -12.16 -7.90 -7.08
N THR A 237 -12.09 -9.21 -7.27
CA THR A 237 -13.17 -10.15 -6.94
C THR A 237 -13.42 -10.15 -5.43
N ALA A 238 -12.38 -10.34 -4.61
CA ALA A 238 -12.52 -10.33 -3.15
C ALA A 238 -13.09 -9.00 -2.62
N LYS A 239 -12.65 -7.84 -3.16
CA LYS A 239 -13.21 -6.53 -2.79
C LYS A 239 -14.69 -6.42 -3.14
N LYS A 240 -15.09 -6.90 -4.33
CA LYS A 240 -16.48 -6.87 -4.76
C LYS A 240 -17.37 -7.75 -3.88
N ASP A 241 -16.89 -8.94 -3.55
CA ASP A 241 -17.62 -9.88 -2.71
C ASP A 241 -17.78 -9.33 -1.29
N SER A 242 -16.71 -8.84 -0.66
CA SER A 242 -16.75 -8.20 0.66
C SER A 242 -17.67 -6.97 0.69
N PHE A 243 -17.68 -6.16 -0.38
CA PHE A 243 -18.60 -5.03 -0.49
C PHE A 243 -20.06 -5.48 -0.56
N ALA A 244 -20.35 -6.53 -1.34
CA ALA A 244 -21.69 -7.08 -1.47
C ALA A 244 -22.19 -7.68 -0.14
N GLU A 245 -21.32 -8.41 0.58
CA GLU A 245 -21.62 -8.95 1.92
C GLU A 245 -21.90 -7.82 2.91
N GLY A 246 -21.03 -6.83 3.02
CA GLY A 246 -21.23 -5.69 3.92
C GLY A 246 -22.51 -4.88 3.62
N CYS A 247 -22.88 -4.71 2.34
CA CYS A 247 -24.15 -4.10 1.96
C CYS A 247 -25.36 -4.96 2.40
N ALA A 248 -25.27 -6.28 2.24
CA ALA A 248 -26.36 -7.18 2.64
C ALA A 248 -26.55 -7.20 4.17
N GLU A 249 -25.45 -7.26 4.92
CA GLU A 249 -25.47 -7.19 6.39
C GLU A 249 -26.04 -5.85 6.88
N GLY A 250 -25.54 -4.72 6.39
CA GLY A 250 -26.04 -3.40 6.76
C GLY A 250 -27.52 -3.18 6.40
N HIS A 251 -27.99 -3.74 5.28
CA HIS A 251 -29.43 -3.75 4.95
C HIS A 251 -30.25 -4.59 5.93
N ALA A 252 -29.76 -5.77 6.30
CA ALA A 252 -30.47 -6.65 7.23
C ALA A 252 -30.57 -6.02 8.63
N GLU A 253 -29.46 -5.45 9.13
CA GLU A 253 -29.42 -4.75 10.42
C GLU A 253 -30.33 -3.53 10.43
N GLY A 254 -30.22 -2.64 9.43
CA GLY A 254 -31.07 -1.45 9.34
C GLY A 254 -32.56 -1.77 9.22
N HIS A 255 -32.92 -2.85 8.52
CA HIS A 255 -34.30 -3.34 8.48
C HIS A 255 -34.80 -3.88 9.84
N ALA A 256 -33.92 -4.60 10.56
CA ALA A 256 -34.28 -5.13 11.88
C ALA A 256 -34.45 -4.01 12.91
N GLU A 257 -33.56 -3.05 12.94
CA GLU A 257 -33.62 -1.87 13.82
C GLU A 257 -34.83 -1.01 13.51
N GLY A 258 -35.03 -0.61 12.25
CA GLY A 258 -36.17 0.22 11.86
C GLY A 258 -37.52 -0.46 12.11
N ARG A 259 -37.59 -1.81 11.99
CA ARG A 259 -38.80 -2.56 12.35
C ARG A 259 -39.05 -2.57 13.88
N ALA A 260 -38.01 -2.72 14.68
CA ALA A 260 -38.09 -2.69 16.13
C ALA A 260 -38.51 -1.30 16.63
N GLU A 261 -37.92 -0.25 16.11
CA GLU A 261 -38.30 1.14 16.42
C GLU A 261 -39.72 1.46 16.00
N GLY A 262 -40.13 1.10 14.78
CA GLY A 262 -41.49 1.32 14.30
C GLY A 262 -42.57 0.57 15.11
N ILE A 263 -42.26 -0.64 15.58
CA ILE A 263 -43.19 -1.39 16.50
C ILE A 263 -43.28 -0.68 17.85
N ALA A 264 -42.13 -0.24 18.42
CA ALA A 264 -42.15 0.46 19.71
C ALA A 264 -42.89 1.80 19.63
N GLU A 265 -42.67 2.57 18.58
CA GLU A 265 -43.37 3.84 18.33
C GLU A 265 -44.87 3.61 18.10
N GLY A 266 -45.25 2.58 17.32
CA GLY A 266 -46.64 2.19 17.08
C GLY A 266 -47.37 1.79 18.36
N ILE A 267 -46.70 1.07 19.26
CA ILE A 267 -47.27 0.71 20.58
C ILE A 267 -47.51 1.98 21.41
N GLU A 268 -46.56 2.89 21.48
CA GLU A 268 -46.72 4.13 22.26
C GLU A 268 -47.84 5.03 21.70
N LEU A 269 -47.92 5.20 20.39
CA LEU A 269 -49.01 5.94 19.74
C LEU A 269 -50.36 5.31 20.00
N SER A 270 -50.47 3.99 19.97
CA SER A 270 -51.71 3.24 20.29
C SER A 270 -52.10 3.43 21.74
N LYS A 271 -51.16 3.40 22.69
CA LYS A 271 -51.45 3.67 24.11
C LYS A 271 -52.02 5.08 24.30
N VAL A 272 -51.41 6.10 23.67
CA VAL A 272 -51.90 7.48 23.73
C VAL A 272 -53.31 7.60 23.16
N GLU A 273 -53.61 6.98 22.04
CA GLU A 273 -54.92 7.01 21.42
C GLU A 273 -55.98 6.30 22.28
N ILE A 274 -55.67 5.15 22.88
CA ILE A 274 -56.56 4.44 23.81
C ILE A 274 -56.80 5.29 25.05
N ALA A 275 -55.75 5.87 25.65
CA ALA A 275 -55.86 6.76 26.81
C ALA A 275 -56.77 7.94 26.52
N ARG A 276 -56.64 8.58 25.36
CA ARG A 276 -57.51 9.69 24.92
C ARG A 276 -58.97 9.28 24.82
N LYS A 277 -59.26 8.12 24.24
CA LYS A 277 -60.63 7.59 24.13
C LYS A 277 -61.24 7.27 25.48
N MET A 278 -60.47 6.75 26.45
CA MET A 278 -60.91 6.47 27.81
C MET A 278 -61.25 7.76 28.60
N LEU A 279 -60.40 8.76 28.50
CA LEU A 279 -60.65 10.07 29.11
C LEU A 279 -61.92 10.75 28.56
N GLN A 280 -62.10 10.67 27.21
CA GLN A 280 -63.34 11.20 26.59
C GLN A 280 -64.65 10.49 27.05
N ARG A 281 -64.52 9.25 27.54
CA ARG A 281 -65.63 8.51 28.11
C ARG A 281 -65.85 8.78 29.60
N GLY A 282 -65.08 9.69 30.19
CA GLY A 282 -65.24 10.14 31.58
C GLY A 282 -64.51 9.29 32.62
N MET A 283 -63.53 8.46 32.21
CA MET A 283 -62.72 7.70 33.16
C MET A 283 -61.74 8.62 33.89
N ALA A 284 -61.45 8.31 35.15
CA ALA A 284 -60.49 9.08 35.93
C ALA A 284 -59.01 8.90 35.40
N ALA A 285 -58.21 9.91 35.49
CA ALA A 285 -56.83 9.89 34.97
C ALA A 285 -55.97 8.78 35.64
N GLU A 286 -56.20 8.50 36.91
CA GLU A 286 -55.52 7.46 37.66
C GLU A 286 -55.88 6.06 37.13
N GLU A 287 -57.14 5.82 36.80
CA GLU A 287 -57.67 4.57 36.27
C GLU A 287 -57.15 4.32 34.83
N VAL A 288 -57.10 5.38 34.01
CA VAL A 288 -56.51 5.32 32.64
C VAL A 288 -55.03 5.04 32.68
N ALA A 289 -54.30 5.60 33.63
CA ALA A 289 -52.87 5.36 33.80
C ALA A 289 -52.58 3.89 34.13
N GLU A 290 -53.38 3.27 35.01
CA GLU A 290 -53.25 1.86 35.36
C GLU A 290 -53.56 0.92 34.17
N LEU A 291 -54.63 1.18 33.41
CA LEU A 291 -55.04 0.38 32.27
C LEU A 291 -54.12 0.47 31.05
N THR A 292 -53.48 1.61 30.86
CA THR A 292 -52.55 1.85 29.70
C THR A 292 -51.12 1.64 30.05
N ASN A 293 -50.80 1.38 31.32
CA ASN A 293 -49.42 1.28 31.83
C ASN A 293 -48.59 2.55 31.56
N MET A 294 -49.28 3.72 31.61
CA MET A 294 -48.69 5.08 31.48
C MET A 294 -48.66 5.74 32.85
N THR A 295 -47.79 6.74 33.01
CA THR A 295 -47.75 7.53 34.23
C THR A 295 -48.91 8.55 34.25
N VAL A 296 -49.43 8.90 35.43
CA VAL A 296 -50.48 9.93 35.59
C VAL A 296 -50.03 11.29 35.00
N GLN A 297 -48.74 11.55 34.99
CA GLN A 297 -48.20 12.77 34.37
C GLN A 297 -48.31 12.77 32.84
N GLU A 298 -48.07 11.62 32.20
CA GLU A 298 -48.27 11.44 30.76
C GLU A 298 -49.73 11.55 30.38
N ILE A 299 -50.64 10.93 31.17
CA ILE A 299 -52.08 11.02 30.95
C ILE A 299 -52.54 12.49 31.04
N LYS A 300 -52.03 13.29 31.98
CA LYS A 300 -52.36 14.72 32.10
C LYS A 300 -51.86 15.58 30.93
N LYS A 301 -50.89 15.11 30.16
CA LYS A 301 -50.43 15.81 28.95
C LYS A 301 -51.29 15.50 27.71
N ILE A 302 -52.12 14.46 27.78
CA ILE A 302 -53.01 14.04 26.69
C ILE A 302 -54.38 14.78 26.76
N LEU A 303 -54.75 15.28 27.95
CA LEU A 303 -55.90 16.13 28.18
C LEU A 303 -55.73 17.53 27.55
#